data_dfa85a522c34e58c05f690a1939867bd
#
_entry.id   dfa85a522c34e58c05f690a1939867bd
#
_cell.length_a   1.000
_cell.length_b   1.000
_cell.length_c   1.000
_cell.angle_alpha   90.00
_cell.angle_beta   90.00
_cell.angle_gamma   90.00
#
_symmetry.space_group_name_H-M   'P 1'
#
loop_
_entity.id
_entity.type
_entity.pdbx_description
1 polymer ?
#
loop_
_entity_poly.entity_id
_entity_poly.type
_entity_poly.pdbx_seq_one_letter_code
_entity_poly.pdbx_strand_id
1 'polypeptide(L)'
;MATTATESVVVRRPLDVVAKVATDPGVLLPLVAGLGRFRFIGRLDDGTEEWDMFLDIGAIHVGGRVHVVSAAPTLTWQSVRGTRHSMLVEVTEHPDGATVTMAMTVELGGLVLGRLAERIARGIAGRHLVAGLEQLRHHLEFGSPR
;
A
#
# COMPACT_ATOMS: atom_id res chain seq x y z
N MET A 1 -11.68 15.47 -5.37
CA MET A 1 -12.44 14.21 -5.41
C MET A 1 -11.51 13.07 -5.02
N ALA A 2 -11.91 12.27 -4.06
CA ALA A 2 -11.13 11.14 -3.60
C ALA A 2 -11.61 9.85 -4.27
N THR A 3 -10.67 9.01 -4.66
CA THR A 3 -10.94 7.69 -5.24
C THR A 3 -10.31 6.63 -4.35
N THR A 4 -11.08 5.62 -3.95
CA THR A 4 -10.60 4.53 -3.12
C THR A 4 -10.68 3.22 -3.90
N ALA A 5 -9.59 2.47 -3.90
CA ALA A 5 -9.53 1.11 -4.40
C ALA A 5 -9.19 0.17 -3.25
N THR A 6 -9.86 -0.96 -3.18
CA THR A 6 -9.63 -1.97 -2.14
C THR A 6 -9.48 -3.33 -2.79
N GLU A 7 -8.41 -4.03 -2.44
CA GLU A 7 -8.11 -5.36 -2.94
C GLU A 7 -7.59 -6.24 -1.82
N SER A 8 -7.71 -7.55 -1.97
CA SER A 8 -7.25 -8.53 -0.98
C SER A 8 -6.63 -9.75 -1.64
N VAL A 9 -5.80 -10.43 -0.85
CA VAL A 9 -5.21 -11.71 -1.25
C VAL A 9 -5.15 -12.63 -0.03
N VAL A 10 -5.30 -13.93 -0.26
CA VAL A 10 -5.11 -14.96 0.77
C VAL A 10 -3.66 -15.46 0.68
N VAL A 11 -2.97 -15.43 1.82
CA VAL A 11 -1.60 -15.91 1.95
C VAL A 11 -1.62 -17.17 2.81
N ARG A 12 -1.03 -18.24 2.31
CA ARG A 12 -0.98 -19.53 2.99
C ARG A 12 0.18 -19.59 3.97
N ARG A 13 0.14 -18.73 4.98
CA ARG A 13 1.07 -18.66 6.09
C ARG A 13 0.30 -18.26 7.35
N PRO A 14 0.82 -18.55 8.54
CA PRO A 14 0.16 -18.16 9.79
C PRO A 14 -0.03 -16.66 9.89
N LEU A 15 -1.12 -16.26 10.54
CA LEU A 15 -1.51 -14.86 10.71
C LEU A 15 -0.37 -13.99 11.25
N ASP A 16 0.31 -14.45 12.30
CA ASP A 16 1.39 -13.70 12.94
C ASP A 16 2.58 -13.48 12.01
N VAL A 17 2.92 -14.48 11.20
CA VAL A 17 4.00 -14.37 10.21
C VAL A 17 3.63 -13.35 9.13
N VAL A 18 2.41 -13.42 8.63
CA VAL A 18 1.93 -12.50 7.58
C VAL A 18 1.84 -11.08 8.12
N ALA A 19 1.28 -10.92 9.32
CA ALA A 19 1.13 -9.61 9.94
C ALA A 19 2.49 -8.94 10.18
N LYS A 20 3.49 -9.69 10.62
CA LYS A 20 4.82 -9.16 10.87
C LYS A 20 5.45 -8.58 9.59
N VAL A 21 5.31 -9.28 8.48
CA VAL A 21 5.88 -8.84 7.19
C VAL A 21 5.05 -7.72 6.57
N ALA A 22 3.73 -7.87 6.56
CA ALA A 22 2.82 -6.91 5.93
C ALA A 22 2.77 -5.56 6.66
N THR A 23 3.19 -5.52 7.92
CA THR A 23 3.22 -4.27 8.69
C THR A 23 4.63 -3.76 8.94
N ASP A 24 5.63 -4.33 8.26
CA ASP A 24 7.00 -3.84 8.28
C ASP A 24 7.24 -2.95 7.06
N PRO A 25 7.35 -1.62 7.23
CA PRO A 25 7.50 -0.72 6.09
C PRO A 25 8.73 -1.03 5.23
N GLY A 26 9.83 -1.42 5.86
CA GLY A 26 11.07 -1.72 5.15
C GLY A 26 10.96 -2.93 4.22
N VAL A 27 10.04 -3.85 4.50
CA VAL A 27 9.77 -5.01 3.66
C VAL A 27 8.61 -4.74 2.71
N LEU A 28 7.52 -4.19 3.24
CA LEU A 28 6.29 -3.98 2.47
C LEU A 28 6.45 -2.96 1.34
N LEU A 29 7.04 -1.80 1.64
CA LEU A 29 7.10 -0.72 0.67
C LEU A 29 7.83 -1.11 -0.62
N PRO A 30 9.00 -1.76 -0.58
CA PRO A 30 9.64 -2.23 -1.82
C PRO A 30 8.80 -3.24 -2.60
N LEU A 31 8.00 -4.06 -1.91
CA LEU A 31 7.17 -5.08 -2.56
C LEU A 31 5.96 -4.47 -3.28
N VAL A 32 5.31 -3.47 -2.67
CA VAL A 32 4.09 -2.89 -3.24
C VAL A 32 4.39 -1.77 -4.23
N ALA A 33 5.63 -1.34 -4.27
CA ALA A 33 6.02 -0.23 -5.10
C ALA A 33 6.46 -0.59 -6.50
N GLY A 34 6.38 -1.83 -6.90
CA GLY A 34 6.81 -2.36 -8.20
C GLY A 34 7.44 -1.40 -9.22
N LEU A 35 6.92 -0.19 -9.36
CA LEU A 35 7.38 0.86 -10.25
C LEU A 35 7.65 2.18 -9.52
N GLY A 36 7.75 2.12 -8.19
CA GLY A 36 7.96 3.31 -7.38
C GLY A 36 9.34 3.38 -6.76
N ARG A 37 9.58 4.52 -6.13
CA ARG A 37 10.80 4.75 -5.36
C ARG A 37 10.40 5.12 -3.95
N PHE A 38 11.16 4.61 -2.98
CA PHE A 38 10.97 4.90 -1.56
C PHE A 38 12.29 5.26 -0.95
N ARG A 39 12.26 6.26 -0.08
CA ARG A 39 13.44 6.63 0.69
C ARG A 39 13.02 6.86 2.13
N PHE A 40 13.62 6.12 3.05
CA PHE A 40 13.45 6.34 4.48
C PHE A 40 14.10 7.66 4.87
N ILE A 41 13.33 8.50 5.56
CA ILE A 41 13.80 9.81 6.01
C ILE A 41 14.17 9.76 7.49
N GLY A 42 13.32 9.21 8.32
CA GLY A 42 13.56 9.16 9.76
C GLY A 42 12.38 8.63 10.53
N ARG A 43 12.52 8.60 11.83
CA ARG A 43 11.48 8.14 12.74
C ARG A 43 11.16 9.26 13.73
N LEU A 44 9.87 9.50 13.94
CA LEU A 44 9.39 10.47 14.92
C LEU A 44 9.40 9.85 16.32
N ASP A 45 9.24 10.70 17.35
CA ASP A 45 9.31 10.26 18.75
C ASP A 45 8.25 9.20 19.12
N ASP A 46 7.11 9.22 18.45
CA ASP A 46 6.02 8.27 18.67
C ASP A 46 6.18 6.96 17.89
N GLY A 47 7.29 6.80 17.16
CA GLY A 47 7.55 5.61 16.36
C GLY A 47 7.08 5.70 14.90
N THR A 48 6.35 6.76 14.54
CA THR A 48 5.93 6.99 13.15
C THR A 48 7.15 7.17 12.26
N GLU A 49 7.16 6.51 11.10
CA GLU A 49 8.25 6.64 10.15
C GLU A 49 7.90 7.66 9.07
N GLU A 50 8.89 8.46 8.69
CA GLU A 50 8.77 9.35 7.54
C GLU A 50 9.48 8.74 6.35
N TRP A 51 8.79 8.73 5.22
CA TRP A 51 9.32 8.23 3.95
C TRP A 51 9.01 9.21 2.83
N ASP A 52 9.93 9.34 1.88
CA ASP A 52 9.61 9.92 0.58
C ASP A 52 9.17 8.78 -0.33
N MET A 53 8.07 9.02 -1.04
CA MET A 53 7.42 7.99 -1.83
C MET A 53 7.01 8.56 -3.18
N PHE A 54 7.36 7.84 -4.24
CA PHE A 54 6.99 8.20 -5.61
C PHE A 54 6.47 6.95 -6.31
N LEU A 55 5.20 6.94 -6.63
CA LEU A 55 4.52 5.82 -7.27
C LEU A 55 4.01 6.24 -8.64
N ASP A 56 4.25 5.39 -9.64
CA ASP A 56 3.61 5.52 -10.94
C ASP A 56 2.49 4.49 -11.02
N ILE A 57 1.25 4.96 -10.99
CA ILE A 57 0.05 4.13 -11.03
C ILE A 57 -0.58 4.35 -12.40
N GLY A 58 -0.05 3.68 -13.44
CA GLY A 58 -0.45 3.92 -14.80
C GLY A 58 -0.12 5.35 -15.23
N ALA A 59 -1.12 6.12 -15.62
CA ALA A 59 -0.95 7.54 -15.97
C ALA A 59 -0.99 8.47 -14.74
N ILE A 60 -1.17 7.92 -13.54
CA ILE A 60 -1.28 8.70 -12.31
C ILE A 60 0.06 8.69 -11.60
N HIS A 61 0.60 9.87 -11.33
CA HIS A 61 1.83 10.04 -10.56
C HIS A 61 1.46 10.45 -9.14
N VAL A 62 1.86 9.66 -8.16
CA VAL A 62 1.64 9.93 -6.74
C VAL A 62 2.99 10.13 -6.11
N GLY A 63 3.22 11.28 -5.53
CA GLY A 63 4.54 11.58 -4.96
C GLY A 63 4.47 12.51 -3.78
N GLY A 64 5.49 12.42 -2.92
CA GLY A 64 5.69 13.30 -1.79
C GLY A 64 6.09 12.54 -0.53
N ARG A 65 5.90 13.19 0.59
CA ARG A 65 6.26 12.63 1.90
C ARG A 65 5.06 11.99 2.57
N VAL A 66 5.28 10.84 3.18
CA VAL A 66 4.25 10.12 3.91
C VAL A 66 4.71 9.83 5.33
N HIS A 67 3.75 9.76 6.24
CA HIS A 67 3.93 9.24 7.58
C HIS A 67 3.35 7.83 7.63
N VAL A 68 4.17 6.89 8.06
CA VAL A 68 3.81 5.47 8.13
C VAL A 68 3.70 5.05 9.59
N VAL A 69 2.55 4.52 9.97
CA VAL A 69 2.30 3.98 11.30
C VAL A 69 2.10 2.47 11.19
N SER A 70 2.98 1.73 11.84
CA SER A 70 2.89 0.27 11.90
C SER A 70 2.36 -0.15 13.26
N ALA A 71 1.22 -0.80 13.28
CA ALA A 71 0.57 -1.30 14.49
C ALA A 71 -0.08 -2.64 14.16
N ALA A 72 0.74 -3.72 14.09
CA ALA A 72 0.27 -5.04 13.68
C ALA A 72 -1.05 -5.39 14.40
N PRO A 73 -2.06 -5.89 13.69
CA PRO A 73 -2.06 -6.39 12.31
C PRO A 73 -2.37 -5.34 11.24
N THR A 74 -2.16 -4.06 11.52
CA THR A 74 -2.41 -2.99 10.56
C THR A 74 -1.17 -2.15 10.29
N LEU A 75 -1.12 -1.56 9.10
CA LEU A 75 -0.18 -0.52 8.74
C LEU A 75 -0.95 0.54 7.97
N THR A 76 -0.70 1.80 8.30
CA THR A 76 -1.32 2.91 7.58
C THR A 76 -0.25 3.88 7.14
N TRP A 77 -0.46 4.54 6.02
CA TRP A 77 0.29 5.74 5.71
C TRP A 77 -0.63 6.84 5.24
N GLN A 78 -0.18 8.06 5.45
CA GLN A 78 -0.89 9.25 5.02
C GLN A 78 0.11 10.26 4.50
N SER A 79 -0.20 10.87 3.36
CA SER A 79 0.64 11.92 2.81
C SER A 79 0.62 13.16 3.71
N VAL A 80 1.79 13.75 3.89
CA VAL A 80 1.95 15.03 4.62
C VAL A 80 2.47 16.12 3.71
N ARG A 81 2.92 15.74 2.51
CA ARG A 81 3.40 16.67 1.48
C ARG A 81 3.25 16.01 0.11
N GLY A 82 2.88 16.82 -0.87
CA GLY A 82 2.69 16.36 -2.25
C GLY A 82 1.28 15.87 -2.51
N THR A 83 1.14 14.85 -3.33
CA THR A 83 -0.15 14.27 -3.68
C THR A 83 -0.85 13.75 -2.43
N ARG A 84 -2.14 14.08 -2.28
CA ARG A 84 -2.93 13.58 -1.15
C ARG A 84 -3.34 12.13 -1.39
N HIS A 85 -2.80 11.24 -0.59
CA HIS A 85 -3.12 9.82 -0.65
C HIS A 85 -2.94 9.18 0.71
N SER A 86 -3.59 8.06 0.89
CA SER A 86 -3.46 7.25 2.10
C SER A 86 -3.59 5.78 1.75
N MET A 87 -3.11 4.94 2.65
CA MET A 87 -3.19 3.49 2.52
C MET A 87 -3.53 2.89 3.86
N LEU A 88 -4.38 1.86 3.84
CA LEU A 88 -4.59 0.96 4.97
C LEU A 88 -4.24 -0.44 4.52
N VAL A 89 -3.36 -1.09 5.26
CA VAL A 89 -3.05 -2.51 5.11
C VAL A 89 -3.55 -3.21 6.36
N GLU A 90 -4.36 -4.24 6.19
CA GLU A 90 -4.94 -4.99 7.30
C GLU A 90 -4.78 -6.48 7.07
N VAL A 91 -4.36 -7.21 8.10
CA VAL A 91 -4.21 -8.66 8.05
C VAL A 91 -5.25 -9.29 8.97
N THR A 92 -6.05 -10.18 8.41
CA THR A 92 -7.13 -10.88 9.13
C THR A 92 -7.00 -12.37 8.97
N GLU A 93 -7.65 -13.13 9.87
CA GLU A 93 -7.64 -14.59 9.78
C GLU A 93 -8.37 -15.11 8.55
N HIS A 94 -7.86 -16.21 8.02
CA HIS A 94 -8.50 -16.98 6.95
C HIS A 94 -8.30 -18.47 7.26
N PRO A 95 -9.26 -19.35 6.89
CA PRO A 95 -9.11 -20.80 7.13
C PRO A 95 -7.81 -21.38 6.57
N ASP A 96 -7.29 -20.85 5.47
CA ASP A 96 -6.07 -21.33 4.82
C ASP A 96 -4.82 -20.52 5.23
N GLY A 97 -4.93 -19.58 6.14
CA GLY A 97 -3.81 -18.75 6.58
C GLY A 97 -4.23 -17.35 7.01
N ALA A 98 -4.00 -16.35 6.16
CA ALA A 98 -4.35 -14.98 6.45
C ALA A 98 -4.80 -14.24 5.18
N THR A 99 -5.70 -13.29 5.36
CA THR A 99 -6.09 -12.38 4.28
C THR A 99 -5.38 -11.05 4.49
N VAL A 100 -4.72 -10.55 3.46
CA VAL A 100 -4.14 -9.21 3.44
C VAL A 100 -5.02 -8.33 2.57
N THR A 101 -5.53 -7.26 3.15
CA THR A 101 -6.37 -6.29 2.45
C THR A 101 -5.65 -4.95 2.38
N MET A 102 -5.65 -4.34 1.21
CA MET A 102 -5.09 -3.01 0.99
C MET A 102 -6.19 -2.10 0.47
N ALA A 103 -6.36 -0.95 1.10
CA ALA A 103 -7.27 0.10 0.67
C ALA A 103 -6.47 1.37 0.44
N MET A 104 -6.44 1.84 -0.80
CA MET A 104 -5.71 3.05 -1.19
C MET A 104 -6.69 4.13 -1.59
N THR A 105 -6.51 5.31 -1.03
CA THR A 105 -7.30 6.49 -1.38
C THR A 105 -6.37 7.54 -1.98
N VAL A 106 -6.73 8.04 -3.16
CA VAL A 106 -6.00 9.10 -3.85
C VAL A 106 -6.94 10.25 -4.12
N GLU A 107 -6.53 11.47 -3.75
CA GLU A 107 -7.25 12.68 -4.12
C GLU A 107 -6.73 13.19 -5.47
N LEU A 108 -7.63 13.16 -6.45
CA LEU A 108 -7.37 13.72 -7.77
C LEU A 108 -7.79 15.18 -7.74
N GLY A 109 -6.81 16.08 -7.61
CA GLY A 109 -7.09 17.50 -7.41
C GLY A 109 -7.48 18.23 -8.67
N GLY A 110 -8.24 19.30 -8.48
CA GLY A 110 -8.28 20.48 -9.35
C GLY A 110 -9.24 20.48 -10.52
N LEU A 111 -9.66 19.36 -11.07
CA LEU A 111 -10.61 19.32 -12.18
C LEU A 111 -11.79 18.44 -11.83
N VAL A 112 -12.97 18.87 -12.22
CA VAL A 112 -14.15 18.03 -12.13
C VAL A 112 -13.97 16.90 -13.13
N LEU A 113 -13.35 15.82 -12.68
CA LEU A 113 -13.26 14.61 -13.46
C LEU A 113 -14.61 13.92 -13.36
N GLY A 114 -15.24 13.63 -14.46
CA GLY A 114 -16.52 12.93 -14.48
C GLY A 114 -16.39 11.53 -13.88
N ARG A 115 -17.55 10.89 -13.65
CA ARG A 115 -17.62 9.54 -13.09
C ARG A 115 -16.81 8.51 -13.89
N LEU A 116 -16.68 8.71 -15.19
CA LEU A 116 -15.89 7.82 -16.05
C LEU A 116 -14.40 7.89 -15.69
N ALA A 117 -13.85 9.10 -15.52
CA ALA A 117 -12.46 9.28 -15.16
C ALA A 117 -12.16 8.71 -13.77
N GLU A 118 -13.09 8.90 -12.82
CA GLU A 118 -12.99 8.32 -11.49
C GLU A 118 -12.98 6.78 -11.54
N ARG A 119 -13.83 6.18 -12.36
CA ARG A 119 -13.89 4.73 -12.54
C ARG A 119 -12.60 4.20 -13.16
N ILE A 120 -12.05 4.89 -14.14
CA ILE A 120 -10.78 4.52 -14.78
C ILE A 120 -9.65 4.59 -13.74
N ALA A 121 -9.57 5.66 -12.97
CA ALA A 121 -8.56 5.82 -11.93
C ALA A 121 -8.63 4.72 -10.87
N ARG A 122 -9.85 4.37 -10.45
CA ARG A 122 -10.08 3.28 -9.49
C ARG A 122 -9.61 1.94 -10.05
N GLY A 123 -9.88 1.66 -11.32
CA GLY A 123 -9.44 0.45 -11.99
C GLY A 123 -7.92 0.35 -12.09
N ILE A 124 -7.25 1.46 -12.40
CA ILE A 124 -5.79 1.52 -12.46
C ILE A 124 -5.19 1.27 -11.07
N ALA A 125 -5.71 1.95 -10.05
CA ALA A 125 -5.26 1.77 -8.67
C ALA A 125 -5.48 0.33 -8.19
N GLY A 126 -6.64 -0.26 -8.50
CA GLY A 126 -6.95 -1.65 -8.15
C GLY A 126 -5.95 -2.63 -8.75
N ARG A 127 -5.61 -2.47 -10.01
CA ARG A 127 -4.61 -3.34 -10.66
C ARG A 127 -3.23 -3.20 -10.02
N HIS A 128 -2.87 -1.99 -9.62
CA HIS A 128 -1.60 -1.75 -8.93
C HIS A 128 -1.58 -2.47 -7.57
N LEU A 129 -2.68 -2.41 -6.82
CA LEU A 129 -2.81 -3.10 -5.53
C LEU A 129 -2.75 -4.61 -5.71
N VAL A 130 -3.42 -5.15 -6.70
CA VAL A 130 -3.37 -6.60 -7.00
C VAL A 130 -1.94 -7.04 -7.27
N ALA A 131 -1.21 -6.28 -8.09
CA ALA A 131 0.19 -6.61 -8.39
C ALA A 131 1.06 -6.58 -7.12
N GLY A 132 0.88 -5.58 -6.26
CA GLY A 132 1.62 -5.48 -5.01
C GLY A 132 1.27 -6.61 -4.04
N LEU A 133 -0.01 -6.95 -3.92
CA LEU A 133 -0.46 -8.05 -3.07
C LEU A 133 0.08 -9.39 -3.55
N GLU A 134 0.13 -9.62 -4.86
CA GLU A 134 0.70 -10.84 -5.41
C GLU A 134 2.20 -10.95 -5.14
N GLN A 135 2.93 -9.84 -5.19
CA GLN A 135 4.34 -9.84 -4.83
C GLN A 135 4.53 -10.15 -3.34
N LEU A 136 3.69 -9.59 -2.48
CA LEU A 136 3.72 -9.87 -1.06
C LEU A 136 3.41 -11.35 -0.78
N ARG A 137 2.38 -11.89 -1.42
CA ARG A 137 2.01 -13.29 -1.31
C ARG A 137 3.16 -14.20 -1.75
N HIS A 138 3.77 -13.92 -2.89
CA HIS A 138 4.88 -14.69 -3.41
C HIS A 138 6.09 -14.67 -2.45
N HIS A 139 6.41 -13.49 -1.93
CA HIS A 139 7.48 -13.33 -0.95
C HIS A 139 7.24 -14.17 0.31
N LEU A 140 6.00 -14.17 0.82
CA LEU A 140 5.63 -14.88 2.03
C LEU A 140 5.54 -16.39 1.83
N GLU A 141 5.01 -16.85 0.71
CA GLU A 141 4.80 -18.28 0.44
C GLU A 141 6.04 -18.97 -0.10
N PHE A 142 6.86 -18.27 -0.88
CA PHE A 142 8.00 -18.86 -1.60
C PHE A 142 9.36 -18.26 -1.24
N GLY A 143 9.36 -17.22 -0.38
CA GLY A 143 10.57 -16.52 0.00
C GLY A 143 11.03 -15.52 -1.05
N SER A 144 12.03 -14.68 -0.66
CA SER A 144 12.64 -13.73 -1.58
C SER A 144 13.55 -14.44 -2.55
N PRO A 145 13.53 -14.12 -3.85
CA PRO A 145 14.58 -14.57 -4.75
C PRO A 145 15.91 -13.96 -4.30
N ARG A 146 16.91 -14.77 -4.29
CA ARG A 146 18.27 -14.32 -3.98
C ARG A 146 18.92 -13.72 -5.20
#